data_cecb9797caeed2a849f7e1168366100f
#
_entry.id   cecb9797caeed2a849f7e1168366100f
#
_cell.length_a   1.000
_cell.length_b   1.000
_cell.length_c   1.000
_cell.angle_alpha   90.00
_cell.angle_beta   90.00
_cell.angle_gamma   90.00
#
_symmetry.space_group_name_H-M   'P 1'
#
loop_
_entity.id
_entity.type
_entity.pdbx_description
1 polymer ?
#
loop_
_entity_poly.entity_id
_entity_poly.type
_entity_poly.pdbx_seq_one_letter_code
_entity_poly.pdbx_strand_id
1 'polypeptide(L)' 'MPKKKFSETKVAKFLKSSAPAILDILGNVTPDAGVFNVVKNLITKNDTLPPKDKETALELLKMDMAE' A
#
# COMPACT_ATOMS: atom_id res chain seq x y z
N MET A 1 1.35 19.79 -11.53
CA MET A 1 0.90 18.45 -11.90
C MET A 1 0.04 17.86 -10.78
N PRO A 2 -1.05 17.20 -11.13
CA PRO A 2 -1.86 16.57 -10.10
C PRO A 2 -1.08 15.45 -9.42
N LYS A 3 -1.18 15.40 -8.11
CA LYS A 3 -0.54 14.34 -7.35
C LYS A 3 -1.38 13.08 -7.44
N LYS A 4 -0.74 11.93 -7.53
CA LYS A 4 -1.43 10.66 -7.51
C LYS A 4 -2.06 10.44 -6.12
N LYS A 5 -3.21 9.80 -6.10
CA LYS A 5 -3.76 9.29 -4.85
C LYS A 5 -3.06 7.98 -4.52
N PHE A 6 -3.06 7.61 -3.24
CA PHE A 6 -2.46 6.35 -2.85
C PHE A 6 -3.04 5.18 -3.64
N SER A 7 -4.33 5.22 -3.93
CA SER A 7 -5.00 4.15 -4.68
C SER A 7 -4.46 3.94 -6.09
N GLU A 8 -3.66 4.87 -6.60
CA GLU A 8 -3.05 4.76 -7.93
C GLU A 8 -1.65 4.14 -7.89
N THR A 9 -1.11 3.86 -6.72
CA THR A 9 0.21 3.25 -6.58
C THR A 9 0.16 1.76 -6.91
N LYS A 10 1.34 1.18 -7.17
CA LYS A 10 1.44 -0.24 -7.48
C LYS A 10 0.99 -1.11 -6.32
N VAL A 11 1.41 -0.77 -5.11
CA VAL A 11 1.04 -1.52 -3.93
C VAL A 11 -0.48 -1.42 -3.69
N ALA A 12 -1.07 -0.26 -3.96
CA ALA A 12 -2.51 -0.10 -3.80
C ALA A 12 -3.30 -0.97 -4.76
N LYS A 13 -2.84 -1.07 -6.00
CA LYS A 13 -3.49 -1.92 -6.99
C LYS A 13 -3.47 -3.39 -6.57
N PHE A 14 -2.38 -3.82 -5.97
CA PHE A 14 -2.27 -5.17 -5.42
C PHE A 14 -3.21 -5.34 -4.23
N LEU A 15 -3.22 -4.39 -3.31
CA LEU A 15 -4.04 -4.45 -2.10
C LEU A 15 -5.54 -4.37 -2.39
N LYS A 16 -5.90 -3.77 -3.50
CA LYS A 16 -7.32 -3.69 -3.90
C LYS A 16 -7.95 -5.08 -3.95
N SER A 17 -7.20 -6.07 -4.35
CA SER A 17 -7.68 -7.45 -4.38
C SER A 17 -7.38 -8.21 -3.09
N SER A 18 -6.23 -7.95 -2.48
CA SER A 18 -5.73 -8.76 -1.36
C SER A 18 -6.17 -8.23 0.00
N ALA A 19 -6.24 -6.92 0.16
CA ALA A 19 -6.60 -6.30 1.44
C ALA A 19 -7.29 -4.96 1.20
N PRO A 20 -8.53 -4.99 0.66
CA PRO A 20 -9.22 -3.73 0.31
C PRO A 20 -9.47 -2.82 1.50
N ALA A 21 -9.51 -3.37 2.71
CA ALA A 21 -9.72 -2.56 3.92
C ALA A 21 -8.61 -1.51 4.10
N ILE A 22 -7.40 -1.82 3.70
CA ILE A 22 -6.28 -0.87 3.77
C ILE A 22 -6.54 0.30 2.84
N LEU A 23 -7.04 0.03 1.65
CA LEU A 23 -7.38 1.07 0.68
C LEU A 23 -8.55 1.94 1.14
N ASP A 24 -9.50 1.36 1.84
CA ASP A 24 -10.62 2.13 2.39
C ASP A 24 -10.12 3.19 3.36
N ILE A 25 -9.07 2.88 4.10
CA ILE A 25 -8.48 3.80 5.06
C ILE A 25 -7.64 4.87 4.35
N LEU A 26 -6.84 4.47 3.37
CA LEU A 26 -5.80 5.32 2.80
C LEU A 26 -5.96 5.67 1.32
N GLY A 27 -7.03 5.22 0.68
CA GLY A 27 -7.19 5.35 -0.76
C GLY A 27 -7.18 6.79 -1.30
N ASN A 28 -7.64 7.73 -0.50
CA ASN A 28 -7.75 9.13 -0.92
C ASN A 28 -6.58 10.00 -0.43
N VAL A 29 -5.63 9.42 0.26
CA VAL A 29 -4.49 10.15 0.82
C VAL A 29 -3.41 10.30 -0.24
N THR A 30 -2.72 11.43 -0.22
CA THR A 30 -1.56 11.64 -1.10
C THR A 30 -0.42 10.73 -0.63
N PRO A 31 0.17 9.92 -1.52
CA PRO A 31 1.26 9.04 -1.13
C PRO A 31 2.53 9.84 -0.83
N ASP A 32 2.99 9.76 0.40
CA ASP A 32 4.25 10.35 0.83
C ASP A 32 4.95 9.38 1.78
N ALA A 33 6.13 9.77 2.28
CA ALA A 33 6.91 8.90 3.15
C ALA A 33 6.14 8.47 4.39
N GLY A 34 5.36 9.39 4.98
CA GLY A 34 4.55 9.08 6.15
C GLY A 34 3.46 8.06 5.85
N VAL A 35 2.77 8.25 4.73
CA VAL A 35 1.72 7.33 4.29
C VAL A 35 2.29 5.95 4.00
N PHE A 36 3.41 5.88 3.28
CA PHE A 36 4.05 4.60 2.98
C PHE A 36 4.47 3.87 4.25
N ASN A 37 4.93 4.60 5.26
CA ASN A 37 5.31 3.98 6.53
C ASN A 37 4.08 3.39 7.24
N VAL A 38 2.96 4.10 7.22
CA VAL A 38 1.70 3.60 7.77
C VAL A 38 1.25 2.35 7.03
N VAL A 39 1.33 2.36 5.70
CA VAL A 39 0.95 1.22 4.88
C VAL A 39 1.83 0.01 5.19
N LYS A 40 3.13 0.23 5.33
CA LYS A 40 4.06 -0.84 5.71
C LYS A 40 3.64 -1.50 7.01
N ASN A 41 3.29 -0.69 8.01
CA ASN A 41 2.85 -1.22 9.29
C ASN A 41 1.53 -1.98 9.17
N LEU A 42 0.58 -1.46 8.39
CA LEU A 42 -0.70 -2.12 8.19
C LEU A 42 -0.53 -3.47 7.49
N ILE A 43 0.34 -3.54 6.50
CA ILE A 43 0.62 -4.79 5.80
C ILE A 43 1.28 -5.79 6.74
N THR A 44 2.27 -5.36 7.49
CA THR A 44 3.01 -6.21 8.40
C THR A 44 2.11 -6.80 9.50
N LYS A 45 1.18 -6.01 10.00
CA LYS A 45 0.27 -6.41 11.07
C LYS A 45 -1.01 -7.08 10.59
N ASN A 46 -1.23 -7.12 9.29
CA ASN A 46 -2.45 -7.70 8.74
C ASN A 46 -2.43 -9.22 8.91
N ASP A 47 -3.48 -9.76 9.52
CA ASP A 47 -3.60 -11.19 9.78
C ASP A 47 -4.22 -11.97 8.63
N THR A 48 -4.89 -11.28 7.71
CA THR A 48 -5.58 -11.94 6.62
C THR A 48 -4.70 -12.18 5.40
N LEU A 49 -3.59 -11.43 5.28
CA LEU A 49 -2.66 -11.61 4.17
C LEU A 49 -1.73 -12.78 4.44
N PRO A 50 -1.61 -13.72 3.49
CA PRO A 50 -0.58 -14.76 3.58
C PRO A 50 0.82 -14.13 3.60
N PRO A 51 1.81 -14.80 4.20
CA PRO A 51 3.18 -14.27 4.23
C PRO A 51 3.73 -13.92 2.85
N LYS A 52 3.39 -14.71 1.84
CA LYS A 52 3.82 -14.47 0.47
C LYS A 52 3.25 -13.17 -0.09
N ASP A 53 1.98 -12.91 0.21
CA ASP A 53 1.33 -11.68 -0.23
C ASP A 53 1.87 -10.46 0.50
N LYS A 54 2.18 -10.60 1.79
CA LYS A 54 2.82 -9.53 2.54
C LYS A 54 4.16 -9.17 1.91
N GLU A 55 4.94 -10.16 1.55
CA GLU A 55 6.24 -9.95 0.92
C GLU A 55 6.09 -9.22 -0.41
N THR A 56 5.15 -9.66 -1.25
CA THR A 56 4.89 -9.02 -2.53
C THR A 56 4.45 -7.57 -2.33
N ALA A 57 3.55 -7.33 -1.39
CA ALA A 57 3.06 -5.99 -1.12
C ALA A 57 4.20 -5.07 -0.66
N LEU A 58 5.08 -5.55 0.19
CA LEU A 58 6.21 -4.76 0.66
C LEU A 58 7.19 -4.45 -0.45
N GLU A 59 7.41 -5.38 -1.38
CA GLU A 59 8.25 -5.13 -2.54
C GLU A 59 7.67 -4.05 -3.45
N LEU A 60 6.37 -4.12 -3.71
CA LEU A 60 5.70 -3.10 -4.50
C LEU A 60 5.74 -1.74 -3.82
N LEU A 61 5.60 -1.75 -2.50
CA LEU A 61 5.70 -0.52 -1.73
C LEU A 61 7.09 0.11 -1.87
N LYS A 62 8.14 -0.69 -1.83
CA LYS A 62 9.49 -0.19 -2.04
C LYS A 62 9.65 0.42 -3.43
N MET A 63 9.08 -0.19 -4.44
CA MET A 63 9.11 0.35 -5.80
C MET A 63 8.42 1.72 -5.86
N ASP A 64 7.27 1.83 -5.22
CA ASP A 64 6.54 3.11 -5.18
C ASP A 64 7.32 4.18 -4.44
N MET A 65 8.01 3.81 -3.37
CA MET A 65 8.83 4.75 -2.61
C MET A 65 10.06 5.21 -3.39
N ALA A 66 10.58 4.36 -4.26
CA ALA A 66 11.76 4.68 -5.06
C ALA A 66 11.45 5.67 -6.20
N GLU A 67 10.21 5.78 -6.57
CA GLU A 67 9.79 6.75 -7.60
C GLU A 67 9.71 8.15 -6.98
#